data_12958baa802ef8a3961d53a9b4e3d246
#
_entry.id   12958baa802ef8a3961d53a9b4e3d246
#
_cell.length_a   1.000
_cell.length_b   1.000
_cell.length_c   1.000
_cell.angle_alpha   90.00
_cell.angle_beta   90.00
_cell.angle_gamma   90.00
#
_symmetry.space_group_name_H-M   'P 1'
#
loop_
_entity.id
_entity.type
_entity.pdbx_description
1 polymer ?
#
loop_
_entity_poly.entity_id
_entity_poly.type
_entity_poly.pdbx_seq_one_letter_code
_entity_poly.pdbx_strand_id
1 'polypeptide(L)'
;MPRLADDARVIITTSGTHDPAERTGFPPPRHADARLLAHPEQDAGIDLSSAVAASRAFYAASKLANVLTVRKLARLAGEEGRAWTALAFCPGQVPGTRLVRDYPAPMRLGWRLAGLLARIPLAARFMGVNRPRAVAAALAGLAKGDLRPPPGRLCAAVRRGAITWPDPSEFARRDDIADALWRDSAVLVGLPA
;
A
#
# COMPACT_ATOMS: atom_id res chain seq x y z
N MET A 1 5.76 -9.88 19.28
CA MET A 1 6.82 -10.10 18.26
C MET A 1 8.21 -9.93 18.87
N PRO A 2 8.83 -10.99 19.38
CA PRO A 2 10.00 -10.89 20.25
C PRO A 2 11.30 -10.46 19.55
N ARG A 3 11.30 -10.35 18.21
CA ARG A 3 12.51 -10.02 17.42
C ARG A 3 12.59 -8.57 16.94
N LEU A 4 11.55 -7.75 17.17
CA LEU A 4 11.60 -6.34 16.85
C LEU A 4 12.19 -5.55 18.01
N ALA A 5 13.00 -4.53 17.70
CA ALA A 5 13.46 -3.57 18.69
C ALA A 5 12.26 -2.82 19.30
N ASP A 6 12.43 -2.29 20.52
CA ASP A 6 11.31 -1.64 21.23
C ASP A 6 10.79 -0.39 20.52
N ASP A 7 11.61 0.27 19.72
CA ASP A 7 11.29 1.46 18.93
C ASP A 7 11.26 1.19 17.41
N ALA A 8 11.03 -0.07 17.03
CA ALA A 8 11.06 -0.49 15.63
C ALA A 8 10.10 0.32 14.75
N ARG A 9 10.51 0.53 13.49
CA ARG A 9 9.67 1.16 12.46
C ARG A 9 9.34 0.15 11.38
N VAL A 10 8.07 -0.22 11.31
CA VAL A 10 7.56 -1.15 10.30
C VAL A 10 6.83 -0.33 9.23
N ILE A 11 7.39 -0.26 8.03
CA ILE A 11 6.79 0.50 6.92
C ILE A 11 6.42 -0.48 5.82
N ILE A 12 5.13 -0.63 5.56
CA ILE A 12 4.60 -1.53 4.52
C ILE A 12 4.12 -0.70 3.34
N THR A 13 4.65 -0.99 2.14
CA THR A 13 4.26 -0.27 0.93
C THR A 13 2.86 -0.68 0.49
N THR A 14 1.96 0.28 0.46
CA THR A 14 0.59 0.17 -0.05
C THR A 14 0.39 1.00 -1.33
N SER A 15 -0.86 1.20 -1.73
CA SER A 15 -1.28 2.02 -2.87
C SER A 15 -2.65 2.61 -2.58
N GLY A 16 -2.97 3.76 -3.17
CA GLY A 16 -4.32 4.33 -3.14
C GLY A 16 -5.40 3.42 -3.74
N THR A 17 -5.01 2.34 -4.45
CA THR A 17 -5.96 1.37 -5.01
C THR A 17 -6.78 0.61 -3.97
N HIS A 18 -6.39 0.64 -2.69
CA HIS A 18 -7.18 0.07 -1.59
C HIS A 18 -8.39 0.93 -1.22
N ASP A 19 -8.43 2.17 -1.68
CA ASP A 19 -9.48 3.13 -1.35
C ASP A 19 -10.29 3.52 -2.60
N PRO A 20 -11.58 3.18 -2.66
CA PRO A 20 -12.46 3.57 -3.77
C PRO A 20 -12.53 5.09 -3.99
N ALA A 21 -12.35 5.89 -2.93
CA ALA A 21 -12.40 7.35 -2.99
C ALA A 21 -11.22 7.96 -3.80
N GLU A 22 -10.09 7.23 -3.90
CA GLU A 22 -8.91 7.68 -4.64
C GLU A 22 -9.08 7.62 -6.17
N ARG A 23 -10.15 7.00 -6.68
CA ARG A 23 -10.49 6.91 -8.12
C ARG A 23 -9.29 6.52 -9.00
N THR A 24 -8.52 5.55 -8.57
CA THR A 24 -7.27 5.13 -9.23
C THR A 24 -7.47 4.43 -10.58
N GLY A 25 -8.72 4.15 -10.96
CA GLY A 25 -9.08 3.34 -12.12
C GLY A 25 -8.91 1.83 -11.91
N PHE A 26 -8.55 1.40 -10.72
CA PHE A 26 -8.58 -0.01 -10.31
C PHE A 26 -9.95 -0.35 -9.71
N PRO A 27 -10.41 -1.61 -9.84
CA PRO A 27 -11.62 -2.03 -9.14
C PRO A 27 -11.38 -1.94 -7.62
N PRO A 28 -12.40 -1.58 -6.84
CA PRO A 28 -12.28 -1.56 -5.39
C PRO A 28 -12.03 -2.98 -4.87
N PRO A 29 -11.23 -3.14 -3.80
CA PRO A 29 -11.04 -4.44 -3.18
C PRO A 29 -12.36 -4.95 -2.60
N ARG A 30 -12.69 -6.21 -2.87
CA ARG A 30 -13.95 -6.84 -2.43
C ARG A 30 -13.82 -7.47 -1.04
N HIS A 31 -12.64 -7.91 -0.68
CA HIS A 31 -12.33 -8.58 0.57
C HIS A 31 -10.84 -8.40 0.94
N ALA A 32 -10.50 -8.83 2.15
CA ALA A 32 -9.14 -9.04 2.62
C ALA A 32 -9.01 -10.45 3.24
N ASP A 33 -9.70 -11.43 2.67
CA ASP A 33 -9.62 -12.82 3.10
C ASP A 33 -8.25 -13.39 2.72
N ALA A 34 -7.49 -13.87 3.71
CA ALA A 34 -6.14 -14.36 3.52
C ALA A 34 -6.10 -15.63 2.64
N ARG A 35 -7.11 -16.49 2.74
CA ARG A 35 -7.18 -17.74 1.97
C ARG A 35 -7.46 -17.44 0.50
N LEU A 36 -8.42 -16.56 0.21
CA LEU A 36 -8.72 -16.14 -1.16
C LEU A 36 -7.57 -15.34 -1.78
N LEU A 37 -6.78 -14.62 -0.98
CA LEU A 37 -5.56 -13.97 -1.46
C LEU A 37 -4.44 -14.96 -1.77
N ALA A 38 -4.33 -16.04 -1.00
CA ALA A 38 -3.35 -17.11 -1.22
C ALA A 38 -3.77 -18.06 -2.35
N HIS A 39 -5.09 -18.27 -2.52
CA HIS A 39 -5.72 -19.18 -3.47
C HIS A 39 -6.74 -18.44 -4.34
N PRO A 40 -6.30 -17.56 -5.23
CA PRO A 40 -7.18 -16.71 -6.02
C PRO A 40 -8.14 -17.47 -6.94
N GLU A 41 -7.82 -18.69 -7.31
CA GLU A 41 -8.67 -19.58 -8.07
C GLU A 41 -9.95 -20.00 -7.31
N GLN A 42 -9.98 -19.83 -6.00
CA GLN A 42 -11.14 -20.12 -5.15
C GLN A 42 -12.07 -18.89 -5.00
N ASP A 43 -11.68 -17.72 -5.48
CA ASP A 43 -12.49 -16.52 -5.43
C ASP A 43 -13.50 -16.48 -6.59
N ALA A 44 -14.69 -17.03 -6.39
CA ALA A 44 -15.76 -17.05 -7.38
C ALA A 44 -16.23 -15.65 -7.85
N GLY A 45 -15.84 -14.59 -7.16
CA GLY A 45 -16.19 -13.23 -7.54
C GLY A 45 -15.19 -12.54 -8.46
N ILE A 46 -14.14 -13.22 -8.88
CA ILE A 46 -13.13 -12.68 -9.81
C ILE A 46 -13.26 -13.40 -11.16
N ASP A 47 -13.39 -12.60 -12.22
CA ASP A 47 -13.32 -13.12 -13.58
C ASP A 47 -11.87 -13.44 -13.95
N LEU A 48 -11.50 -14.70 -13.86
CA LEU A 48 -10.18 -15.18 -14.22
C LEU A 48 -9.96 -15.31 -15.75
N SER A 49 -11.03 -15.18 -16.57
CA SER A 49 -10.90 -15.18 -18.03
C SER A 49 -10.16 -13.96 -18.55
N SER A 50 -10.19 -12.86 -17.81
CA SER A 50 -9.43 -11.63 -18.07
C SER A 50 -8.25 -11.51 -17.11
N ALA A 51 -7.06 -11.95 -17.51
CA ALA A 51 -5.85 -11.84 -16.69
C ALA A 51 -5.56 -10.40 -16.22
N VAL A 52 -5.86 -9.40 -17.05
CA VAL A 52 -5.69 -7.97 -16.68
C VAL A 52 -6.67 -7.55 -15.59
N ALA A 53 -7.96 -7.90 -15.73
CA ALA A 53 -8.97 -7.56 -14.73
C ALA A 53 -8.68 -8.28 -13.41
N ALA A 54 -8.38 -9.58 -13.45
CA ALA A 54 -8.02 -10.37 -12.29
C ALA A 54 -6.79 -9.79 -11.56
N SER A 55 -5.70 -9.49 -12.28
CA SER A 55 -4.48 -8.95 -11.67
C SER A 55 -4.71 -7.60 -10.99
N ARG A 56 -5.59 -6.74 -11.56
CA ARG A 56 -5.95 -5.45 -10.96
C ARG A 56 -6.77 -5.62 -9.69
N ALA A 57 -7.70 -6.58 -9.65
CA ALA A 57 -8.50 -6.89 -8.48
C ALA A 57 -7.61 -7.43 -7.35
N PHE A 58 -6.74 -8.40 -7.64
CA PHE A 58 -5.78 -8.95 -6.67
C PHE A 58 -4.80 -7.90 -6.17
N TYR A 59 -4.33 -7.03 -7.04
CA TYR A 59 -3.46 -5.92 -6.62
C TYR A 59 -4.18 -5.02 -5.61
N ALA A 60 -5.41 -4.58 -5.88
CA ALA A 60 -6.17 -3.75 -4.97
C ALA A 60 -6.41 -4.45 -3.62
N ALA A 61 -6.80 -5.72 -3.63
CA ALA A 61 -7.00 -6.53 -2.43
C ALA A 61 -5.70 -6.71 -1.63
N SER A 62 -4.56 -6.97 -2.29
CA SER A 62 -3.27 -7.05 -1.62
C SER A 62 -2.85 -5.74 -0.94
N LYS A 63 -3.20 -4.59 -1.55
CA LYS A 63 -2.89 -3.28 -0.97
C LYS A 63 -3.81 -2.93 0.20
N LEU A 64 -5.05 -3.40 0.21
CA LEU A 64 -5.92 -3.37 1.36
C LEU A 64 -5.35 -4.24 2.50
N ALA A 65 -4.94 -5.48 2.21
CA ALA A 65 -4.32 -6.37 3.19
C ALA A 65 -3.10 -5.73 3.86
N ASN A 66 -2.27 -5.01 3.10
CA ASN A 66 -1.11 -4.29 3.64
C ASN A 66 -1.53 -3.20 4.65
N VAL A 67 -2.62 -2.46 4.40
CA VAL A 67 -3.11 -1.44 5.34
C VAL A 67 -3.70 -2.08 6.59
N LEU A 68 -4.47 -3.16 6.45
CA LEU A 68 -5.02 -3.92 7.58
C LEU A 68 -3.91 -4.55 8.45
N THR A 69 -2.83 -5.05 7.83
CA THR A 69 -1.65 -5.55 8.55
C THR A 69 -1.00 -4.45 9.38
N VAL A 70 -0.83 -3.25 8.81
CA VAL A 70 -0.31 -2.09 9.54
C VAL A 70 -1.21 -1.73 10.72
N ARG A 71 -2.53 -1.74 10.51
CA ARG A 71 -3.51 -1.49 11.55
C ARG A 71 -3.38 -2.48 12.71
N LYS A 72 -3.27 -3.78 12.39
CA LYS A 72 -3.04 -4.82 13.42
C LYS A 72 -1.73 -4.62 14.16
N LEU A 73 -0.63 -4.34 13.46
CA LEU A 73 0.68 -4.08 14.06
C LEU A 73 0.66 -2.87 15.01
N ALA A 74 -0.04 -1.79 14.64
CA ALA A 74 -0.17 -0.61 15.50
C ALA A 74 -0.94 -0.92 16.78
N ARG A 75 -2.00 -1.76 16.70
CA ARG A 75 -2.75 -2.22 17.88
C ARG A 75 -1.89 -3.10 18.77
N LEU A 76 -1.19 -4.09 18.19
CA LEU A 76 -0.29 -4.96 18.93
C LEU A 76 0.81 -4.17 19.67
N ALA A 77 1.35 -3.11 19.04
CA ALA A 77 2.30 -2.22 19.71
C ALA A 77 1.71 -1.62 20.98
N GLY A 78 0.46 -1.12 20.92
CA GLY A 78 -0.25 -0.56 22.08
C GLY A 78 -0.54 -1.63 23.15
N GLU A 79 -1.02 -2.80 22.74
CA GLU A 79 -1.36 -3.92 23.64
C GLU A 79 -0.12 -4.48 24.36
N GLU A 80 1.03 -4.52 23.67
CA GLU A 80 2.32 -5.00 24.23
C GLU A 80 3.14 -3.89 24.91
N GLY A 81 2.64 -2.65 24.97
CA GLY A 81 3.38 -1.51 25.54
C GLY A 81 4.68 -1.17 24.79
N ARG A 82 4.74 -1.47 23.48
CA ARG A 82 5.89 -1.21 22.61
C ARG A 82 5.81 0.16 21.95
N ALA A 83 6.95 0.78 21.73
CA ALA A 83 7.04 2.06 21.02
C ALA A 83 7.16 1.92 19.49
N TRP A 84 6.68 0.83 18.91
CA TRP A 84 6.74 0.60 17.45
C TRP A 84 5.95 1.65 16.69
N THR A 85 6.48 2.04 15.55
CA THR A 85 5.75 2.82 14.57
C THR A 85 5.40 1.92 13.39
N ALA A 86 4.13 1.62 13.18
CA ALA A 86 3.64 0.88 12.02
C ALA A 86 2.97 1.85 11.03
N LEU A 87 3.41 1.86 9.76
CA LEU A 87 2.93 2.78 8.73
C LEU A 87 2.67 2.06 7.40
N ALA A 88 1.55 2.37 6.78
CA ALA A 88 1.25 2.05 5.39
C ALA A 88 1.74 3.21 4.50
N PHE A 89 2.73 2.95 3.64
CA PHE A 89 3.33 3.97 2.79
C PHE A 89 2.86 3.83 1.35
N CYS A 90 2.19 4.86 0.81
CA CYS A 90 1.80 4.96 -0.59
C CYS A 90 2.76 5.89 -1.34
N PRO A 91 3.59 5.38 -2.26
CA PRO A 91 4.51 6.21 -3.05
C PRO A 91 3.78 7.08 -4.08
N GLY A 92 2.48 6.83 -4.33
CA GLY A 92 1.74 7.42 -5.44
C GLY A 92 2.25 6.95 -6.80
N GLN A 93 1.91 7.68 -7.87
CA GLN A 93 2.36 7.36 -9.21
C GLN A 93 3.81 7.85 -9.42
N VAL A 94 4.72 6.91 -9.69
CA VAL A 94 6.15 7.20 -9.90
C VAL A 94 6.54 6.76 -11.31
N PRO A 95 6.43 7.64 -12.33
CA PRO A 95 6.81 7.32 -13.71
C PRO A 95 8.29 6.97 -13.83
N GLY A 96 8.61 6.16 -14.86
CA GLY A 96 9.96 5.67 -15.08
C GLY A 96 10.34 4.43 -14.26
N THR A 97 9.43 3.93 -13.41
CA THR A 97 9.57 2.64 -12.73
C THR A 97 9.08 1.49 -13.62
N ARG A 98 9.37 0.24 -13.19
CA ARG A 98 8.89 -0.97 -13.90
C ARG A 98 7.41 -1.29 -13.68
N LEU A 99 6.63 -0.37 -13.12
CA LEU A 99 5.22 -0.56 -12.77
C LEU A 99 4.36 -1.02 -13.96
N VAL A 100 4.71 -0.56 -15.17
CA VAL A 100 3.95 -0.85 -16.40
C VAL A 100 4.69 -1.82 -17.34
N ARG A 101 5.62 -2.65 -16.82
CA ARG A 101 6.44 -3.54 -17.64
C ARG A 101 5.63 -4.50 -18.51
N ASP A 102 4.49 -4.96 -17.98
CA ASP A 102 3.63 -5.96 -18.58
C ASP A 102 2.48 -5.36 -19.40
N TYR A 103 2.48 -4.02 -19.56
CA TYR A 103 1.49 -3.30 -20.36
C TYR A 103 1.92 -3.19 -21.84
N PRO A 104 0.98 -2.90 -22.77
CA PRO A 104 1.28 -2.72 -24.20
C PRO A 104 2.36 -1.67 -24.45
N ALA A 105 3.13 -1.84 -25.53
CA ALA A 105 4.27 -1.00 -25.85
C ALA A 105 3.98 0.53 -25.87
N PRO A 106 2.85 1.03 -26.40
CA PRO A 106 2.52 2.45 -26.36
C PRO A 106 2.41 3.00 -24.94
N MET A 107 1.80 2.24 -24.03
CA MET A 107 1.65 2.64 -22.62
C MET A 107 3.00 2.65 -21.90
N ARG A 108 3.87 1.67 -22.16
CA ARG A 108 5.24 1.65 -21.63
C ARG A 108 6.05 2.85 -22.11
N LEU A 109 5.90 3.21 -23.40
CA LEU A 109 6.58 4.40 -23.96
C LEU A 109 6.04 5.68 -23.29
N GLY A 110 4.73 5.84 -23.20
CA GLY A 110 4.10 6.98 -22.52
C GLY A 110 4.59 7.11 -21.07
N TRP A 111 4.71 5.98 -20.35
CA TRP A 111 5.21 5.96 -18.97
C TRP A 111 6.69 6.37 -18.88
N ARG A 112 7.52 5.97 -19.85
CA ARG A 112 8.92 6.41 -19.93
C ARG A 112 9.03 7.91 -20.20
N LEU A 113 8.25 8.44 -21.15
CA LEU A 113 8.19 9.87 -21.46
C LEU A 113 7.69 10.67 -20.25
N ALA A 114 6.66 10.20 -19.56
CA ALA A 114 6.20 10.80 -18.32
C ALA A 114 7.31 10.80 -17.25
N GLY A 115 8.15 9.75 -17.19
CA GLY A 115 9.32 9.69 -16.31
C GLY A 115 10.39 10.74 -16.63
N LEU A 116 10.61 11.04 -17.92
CA LEU A 116 11.52 12.11 -18.35
C LEU A 116 10.95 13.49 -17.96
N LEU A 117 9.68 13.76 -18.27
CA LEU A 117 9.00 15.01 -17.95
C LEU A 117 8.91 15.22 -16.44
N ALA A 118 8.71 14.15 -15.66
CA ALA A 118 8.66 14.21 -14.20
C ALA A 118 9.99 14.64 -13.55
N ARG A 119 11.10 14.69 -14.29
CA ARG A 119 12.35 15.28 -13.79
C ARG A 119 12.22 16.79 -13.54
N ILE A 120 11.32 17.45 -14.27
CA ILE A 120 10.97 18.86 -14.11
C ILE A 120 9.91 18.96 -13.01
N PRO A 121 10.17 19.65 -11.87
CA PRO A 121 9.26 19.69 -10.72
C PRO A 121 7.86 20.20 -11.06
N LEU A 122 7.78 21.24 -11.88
CA LEU A 122 6.49 21.84 -12.30
C LEU A 122 5.66 20.88 -13.16
N ALA A 123 6.31 20.19 -14.11
CA ALA A 123 5.64 19.19 -14.96
C ALA A 123 5.15 17.99 -14.12
N ALA A 124 5.95 17.47 -13.19
CA ALA A 124 5.56 16.41 -12.29
C ALA A 124 4.32 16.81 -11.46
N ARG A 125 4.31 18.03 -10.91
CA ARG A 125 3.19 18.57 -10.12
C ARG A 125 1.91 18.71 -10.97
N PHE A 126 2.04 19.20 -12.20
CA PHE A 126 0.91 19.34 -13.13
C PHE A 126 0.34 17.97 -13.52
N MET A 127 1.18 17.00 -13.83
CA MET A 127 0.78 15.63 -14.15
C MET A 127 0.27 14.84 -12.94
N GLY A 128 0.38 15.36 -11.72
CA GLY A 128 -0.03 14.65 -10.50
C GLY A 128 0.84 13.45 -10.15
N VAL A 129 2.07 13.37 -10.70
CA VAL A 129 3.00 12.27 -10.47
C VAL A 129 4.12 12.66 -9.52
N ASN A 130 4.78 11.66 -8.92
CA ASN A 130 5.86 11.86 -7.98
C ASN A 130 7.22 11.58 -8.61
N ARG A 131 8.20 12.38 -8.25
CA ARG A 131 9.60 12.15 -8.63
C ARG A 131 10.18 11.04 -7.76
N PRO A 132 10.96 10.08 -8.33
CA PRO A 132 11.58 9.00 -7.55
C PRO A 132 12.38 9.49 -6.34
N ARG A 133 13.14 10.60 -6.49
CA ARG A 133 13.91 11.20 -5.39
C ARG A 133 13.03 11.70 -4.24
N ALA A 134 11.88 12.30 -4.55
CA ALA A 134 10.96 12.78 -3.51
C ALA A 134 10.35 11.62 -2.72
N VAL A 135 9.97 10.54 -3.42
CA VAL A 135 9.44 9.33 -2.80
C VAL A 135 10.50 8.65 -1.94
N ALA A 136 11.73 8.52 -2.45
CA ALA A 136 12.84 7.94 -1.71
C ALA A 136 13.19 8.75 -0.46
N ALA A 137 13.22 10.09 -0.56
CA ALA A 137 13.46 10.97 0.58
C ALA A 137 12.37 10.85 1.65
N ALA A 138 11.10 10.78 1.23
CA ALA A 138 9.98 10.60 2.15
C ALA A 138 10.08 9.26 2.88
N LEU A 139 10.34 8.14 2.15
CA LEU A 139 10.48 6.83 2.75
C LEU A 139 11.69 6.77 3.72
N ALA A 140 12.83 7.34 3.31
CA ALA A 140 14.03 7.40 4.16
C ALA A 140 13.77 8.24 5.43
N GLY A 141 13.08 9.38 5.32
CA GLY A 141 12.71 10.22 6.45
C GLY A 141 11.78 9.49 7.43
N LEU A 142 10.82 8.71 6.92
CA LEU A 142 9.96 7.86 7.75
C LEU A 142 10.77 6.76 8.45
N ALA A 143 11.66 6.09 7.72
CA ALA A 143 12.47 5.00 8.27
C ALA A 143 13.44 5.49 9.36
N LYS A 144 14.04 6.65 9.17
CA LYS A 144 14.95 7.26 10.15
C LYS A 144 14.22 7.92 11.33
N GLY A 145 12.93 8.24 11.19
CA GLY A 145 12.16 8.98 12.18
C GLY A 145 12.26 10.49 12.07
N ASP A 146 12.90 11.00 11.03
CA ASP A 146 12.93 12.44 10.70
C ASP A 146 11.53 12.95 10.34
N LEU A 147 10.73 12.09 9.70
CA LEU A 147 9.31 12.28 9.46
C LEU A 147 8.50 11.38 10.39
N ARG A 148 7.60 12.01 11.14
CA ARG A 148 6.73 11.28 12.08
C ARG A 148 5.26 11.46 11.70
N PRO A 149 4.44 10.41 11.81
CA PRO A 149 3.01 10.54 11.61
C PRO A 149 2.41 11.42 12.71
N PRO A 150 1.40 12.24 12.38
CA PRO A 150 0.54 12.83 13.39
C PRO A 150 -0.12 11.73 14.26
N PRO A 151 -0.50 12.05 15.50
CA PRO A 151 -1.17 11.09 16.38
C PRO A 151 -2.36 10.40 15.69
N GLY A 152 -2.44 9.08 15.80
CA GLY A 152 -3.51 8.26 15.21
C GLY A 152 -3.44 8.05 13.69
N ARG A 153 -2.45 8.59 12.99
CA ARG A 153 -2.28 8.39 11.55
C ARG A 153 -1.45 7.15 11.25
N LEU A 154 -2.02 6.23 10.48
CA LEU A 154 -1.38 4.98 10.05
C LEU A 154 -0.96 4.99 8.58
N CYS A 155 -1.44 5.95 7.79
CA CYS A 155 -1.15 6.04 6.36
C CYS A 155 -0.32 7.28 6.06
N ALA A 156 0.75 7.08 5.29
CA ALA A 156 1.57 8.13 4.70
C ALA A 156 1.51 7.99 3.17
N ALA A 157 1.30 9.07 2.46
CA ALA A 157 1.28 9.07 1.01
C ALA A 157 2.08 10.23 0.43
N VAL A 158 2.81 9.99 -0.66
CA VAL A 158 3.43 11.08 -1.41
C VAL A 158 2.47 11.54 -2.49
N ARG A 159 2.05 12.80 -2.42
CA ARG A 159 1.15 13.42 -3.40
C ARG A 159 1.77 14.71 -3.90
N ARG A 160 1.96 14.80 -5.23
CA ARG A 160 2.58 15.98 -5.88
C ARG A 160 3.93 16.37 -5.26
N GLY A 161 4.73 15.36 -4.88
CA GLY A 161 6.05 15.53 -4.31
C GLY A 161 6.12 15.83 -2.81
N ALA A 162 4.98 15.97 -2.13
CA ALA A 162 4.90 16.21 -0.69
C ALA A 162 4.32 15.01 0.05
N ILE A 163 4.76 14.79 1.30
CA ILE A 163 4.14 13.79 2.17
C ILE A 163 2.80 14.30 2.69
N THR A 164 1.82 13.41 2.70
CA THR A 164 0.48 13.64 3.23
C THR A 164 0.08 12.46 4.11
N TRP A 165 -0.91 12.65 4.97
CA TRP A 165 -1.36 11.70 5.97
C TRP A 165 -2.86 11.40 5.79
N PRO A 166 -3.25 10.70 4.69
CA PRO A 166 -4.65 10.42 4.43
C PRO A 166 -5.21 9.44 5.47
N ASP A 167 -6.51 9.51 5.68
CA ASP A 167 -7.23 8.42 6.35
C ASP A 167 -7.29 7.21 5.41
N PRO A 168 -7.19 5.98 5.93
CA PRO A 168 -7.43 4.79 5.12
C PRO A 168 -8.91 4.67 4.75
N SER A 169 -9.23 3.86 3.73
CA SER A 169 -10.61 3.56 3.36
C SER A 169 -11.42 3.07 4.54
N GLU A 170 -12.74 3.21 4.49
CA GLU A 170 -13.64 2.73 5.53
C GLU A 170 -13.41 1.22 5.82
N PHE A 171 -13.26 0.43 4.76
CA PHE A 171 -12.98 -1.00 4.88
C PHE A 171 -11.64 -1.28 5.60
N ALA A 172 -10.62 -0.49 5.34
CA ALA A 172 -9.31 -0.61 5.98
C ALA A 172 -9.27 -0.12 7.43
N ARG A 173 -10.36 0.47 7.94
CA ARG A 173 -10.52 0.86 9.35
C ARG A 173 -11.17 -0.21 10.22
N ARG A 174 -11.59 -1.34 9.64
CA ARG A 174 -12.26 -2.43 10.32
C ARG A 174 -11.28 -3.32 11.09
N ASP A 175 -11.36 -3.32 12.41
CA ASP A 175 -10.50 -4.13 13.29
C ASP A 175 -10.79 -5.62 13.17
N ASP A 176 -12.07 -6.00 13.04
CA ASP A 176 -12.50 -7.40 12.87
C ASP A 176 -11.89 -8.02 11.60
N ILE A 177 -11.82 -7.26 10.51
CA ILE A 177 -11.20 -7.72 9.25
C ILE A 177 -9.68 -7.81 9.40
N ALA A 178 -9.04 -6.85 10.09
CA ALA A 178 -7.61 -6.89 10.36
C ALA A 178 -7.22 -8.09 11.22
N ASP A 179 -8.03 -8.42 12.23
CA ASP A 179 -7.81 -9.56 13.10
C ASP A 179 -8.02 -10.90 12.36
N ALA A 180 -9.06 -11.01 11.52
CA ALA A 180 -9.29 -12.19 10.70
C ALA A 180 -8.13 -12.40 9.71
N LEU A 181 -7.74 -11.35 8.96
CA LEU A 181 -6.61 -11.41 8.03
C LEU A 181 -5.32 -11.86 8.73
N TRP A 182 -5.03 -11.31 9.91
CA TRP A 182 -3.83 -11.64 10.68
C TRP A 182 -3.81 -13.10 11.10
N ARG A 183 -4.88 -13.56 11.76
CA ARG A 183 -5.03 -14.94 12.24
C ARG A 183 -4.93 -15.95 11.09
N ASP A 184 -5.68 -15.72 10.01
CA ASP A 184 -5.73 -16.65 8.90
C ASP A 184 -4.44 -16.66 8.10
N SER A 185 -3.73 -15.51 8.00
CA SER A 185 -2.38 -15.44 7.44
C SER A 185 -1.36 -16.20 8.29
N ALA A 186 -1.45 -16.12 9.63
CA ALA A 186 -0.56 -16.88 10.52
C ALA A 186 -0.72 -18.40 10.27
N VAL A 187 -1.96 -18.89 10.19
CA VAL A 187 -2.25 -20.29 9.89
C VAL A 187 -1.66 -20.72 8.54
N LEU A 188 -1.83 -19.89 7.49
CA LEU A 188 -1.32 -20.19 6.14
C LEU A 188 0.21 -20.34 6.10
N VAL A 189 0.94 -19.67 6.99
CA VAL A 189 2.41 -19.75 7.06
C VAL A 189 2.91 -20.63 8.20
N GLY A 190 2.02 -21.40 8.85
CA GLY A 190 2.39 -22.35 9.91
C GLY A 190 2.78 -21.70 11.23
N LEU A 191 2.35 -20.47 11.48
CA LEU A 191 2.52 -19.78 12.76
C LEU A 191 1.29 -19.98 13.65
N PRO A 192 1.45 -19.94 14.98
CA PRO A 192 0.31 -19.91 15.89
C PRO A 192 -0.54 -18.66 15.62
N ALA A 193 -1.87 -18.86 15.64
CA ALA A 193 -2.86 -17.82 15.39
C ALA A 193 -3.01 -16.86 16.58
#